data_5633a81ab2bb301c30f5f83ddc0961dc
#
_entry.id   5633a81ab2bb301c30f5f83ddc0961dc
#
_cell.length_a   1.000
_cell.length_b   1.000
_cell.length_c   1.000
_cell.angle_alpha   90.00
_cell.angle_beta   90.00
_cell.angle_gamma   90.00
#
_symmetry.space_group_name_H-M   'P 1'
#
loop_
_entity.id
_entity.type
_entity.pdbx_description
1 polymer ?
#
loop_
_entity_poly.entity_id
_entity_poly.type
_entity_poly.pdbx_seq_one_letter_code
_entity_poly.pdbx_strand_id
1 'polypeptide(L)'
;ANGAAPTFAFFGDEEEAFQKLRAGFQADLAHPCSQSVSRWKDAGLIKPMDAKRLDNFGDLNPGLRDMPGFVEGDKIWMLPIDWGNTALTYRTDLIDESEVQSLKAFANPKFQGKVSIGDNVDDAYALAFLATGVTDWTKATDDQFKAASDFLREVHQNVRFYWQDGATLAQAMATGEVSLAWAWNETPVRLQAEGHPAAMKRDTDEGLSTWVCGYSMMENGGGSEDKAYAFLNAWLSEQTANYLVNAWGYGHSN
;
A
#
# COMPACT_ATOMS: atom_id res chain seq x y z
N ALA A 1 16.16 21.41 8.45
CA ALA A 1 16.67 20.46 7.55
C ALA A 1 18.16 20.60 7.33
N ASN A 2 18.85 19.50 7.21
CA ASN A 2 20.32 19.35 7.34
C ASN A 2 21.12 19.75 6.08
N GLY A 3 20.56 20.54 5.16
CA GLY A 3 21.26 21.11 4.02
C GLY A 3 21.64 20.13 2.87
N ALA A 4 21.28 18.84 2.96
CA ALA A 4 21.49 17.88 1.89
C ALA A 4 20.14 17.23 1.53
N ALA A 5 19.80 17.24 0.25
CA ALA A 5 18.65 16.50 -0.24
C ALA A 5 18.94 14.99 -0.20
N PRO A 6 17.99 14.14 0.20
CA PRO A 6 18.13 12.69 0.04
C PRO A 6 18.12 12.31 -1.43
N THR A 7 18.79 11.19 -1.75
CA THR A 7 18.70 10.57 -3.08
C THR A 7 17.66 9.47 -3.01
N PHE A 8 16.71 9.47 -3.93
CA PHE A 8 15.66 8.47 -4.00
C PHE A 8 15.91 7.47 -5.12
N ALA A 9 15.66 6.20 -4.83
CA ALA A 9 15.50 5.15 -5.83
C ALA A 9 14.11 4.55 -5.64
N PHE A 10 13.39 4.38 -6.72
CA PHE A 10 12.03 3.84 -6.70
C PHE A 10 12.03 2.38 -7.14
N PHE A 11 11.07 1.64 -6.65
CA PHE A 11 10.77 0.27 -7.06
C PHE A 11 9.27 0.16 -7.40
N GLY A 12 8.94 -0.74 -8.31
CA GLY A 12 7.56 -0.94 -8.77
C GLY A 12 6.73 -1.75 -7.77
N ASP A 13 7.37 -2.73 -7.14
CA ASP A 13 6.78 -3.55 -6.09
C ASP A 13 7.82 -4.02 -5.07
N GLU A 14 7.37 -4.63 -3.98
CA GLU A 14 8.25 -5.05 -2.89
C GLU A 14 9.10 -6.27 -3.24
N GLU A 15 8.68 -7.11 -4.18
CA GLU A 15 9.49 -8.23 -4.68
C GLU A 15 10.70 -7.71 -5.46
N GLU A 16 10.50 -6.72 -6.33
CA GLU A 16 11.59 -6.03 -7.03
C GLU A 16 12.59 -5.43 -6.03
N ALA A 17 12.09 -4.71 -5.01
CA ALA A 17 12.93 -4.14 -3.97
C ALA A 17 13.74 -5.21 -3.23
N PHE A 18 13.09 -6.30 -2.81
CA PHE A 18 13.73 -7.41 -2.12
C PHE A 18 14.85 -8.04 -2.94
N GLN A 19 14.61 -8.30 -4.22
CA GLN A 19 15.63 -8.90 -5.11
C GLN A 19 16.81 -7.94 -5.35
N LYS A 20 16.56 -6.65 -5.55
CA LYS A 20 17.62 -5.64 -5.71
C LYS A 20 18.49 -5.54 -4.45
N LEU A 21 17.87 -5.50 -3.27
CA LEU A 21 18.59 -5.45 -1.99
C LEU A 21 19.42 -6.72 -1.77
N ARG A 22 18.88 -7.89 -2.06
CA ARG A 22 19.64 -9.15 -2.00
C ARG A 22 20.79 -9.21 -2.99
N ALA A 23 20.66 -8.56 -4.13
CA ALA A 23 21.73 -8.45 -5.14
C ALA A 23 22.80 -7.41 -4.77
N GLY A 24 22.69 -6.76 -3.60
CA GLY A 24 23.68 -5.82 -3.08
C GLY A 24 23.41 -4.36 -3.39
N PHE A 25 22.20 -3.99 -3.82
CA PHE A 25 21.79 -2.58 -3.88
C PHE A 25 21.89 -1.95 -2.49
N GLN A 26 22.53 -0.79 -2.40
CA GLN A 26 22.75 -0.10 -1.14
C GLN A 26 21.76 1.05 -0.96
N ALA A 27 21.14 1.09 0.22
CA ALA A 27 20.31 2.17 0.68
C ALA A 27 20.49 2.36 2.18
N ASP A 28 20.31 3.56 2.71
CA ASP A 28 20.35 3.81 4.15
C ASP A 28 19.00 3.47 4.80
N LEU A 29 17.92 3.77 4.10
CA LEU A 29 16.54 3.51 4.47
C LEU A 29 15.79 2.91 3.27
N ALA A 30 14.82 2.07 3.56
CA ALA A 30 13.83 1.63 2.58
C ALA A 30 12.44 1.80 3.15
N HIS A 31 11.43 1.92 2.29
CA HIS A 31 10.03 2.12 2.66
C HIS A 31 9.18 0.90 2.26
N PRO A 32 9.32 -0.24 2.96
CA PRO A 32 8.47 -1.40 2.75
C PRO A 32 7.10 -1.21 3.42
N CYS A 33 6.16 -2.10 3.06
CA CYS A 33 4.92 -2.27 3.80
C CYS A 33 4.99 -3.47 4.76
N SER A 34 4.02 -3.58 5.63
CA SER A 34 4.00 -4.50 6.78
C SER A 34 4.25 -5.97 6.42
N GLN A 35 3.77 -6.43 5.26
CA GLN A 35 3.91 -7.81 4.80
C GLN A 35 5.37 -8.20 4.50
N SER A 36 6.23 -7.24 4.20
CA SER A 36 7.63 -7.50 3.82
C SER A 36 8.60 -7.54 5.00
N VAL A 37 8.26 -6.94 6.14
CA VAL A 37 9.18 -6.70 7.26
C VAL A 37 9.82 -8.00 7.77
N SER A 38 9.02 -9.02 8.05
CA SER A 38 9.53 -10.30 8.56
C SER A 38 10.50 -10.94 7.58
N ARG A 39 10.14 -10.97 6.30
CA ARG A 39 10.99 -11.53 5.23
C ARG A 39 12.32 -10.78 5.10
N TRP A 40 12.29 -9.46 5.18
CA TRP A 40 13.50 -8.64 5.06
C TRP A 40 14.40 -8.78 6.29
N LYS A 41 13.79 -8.90 7.48
CA LYS A 41 14.52 -9.21 8.71
C LYS A 41 15.19 -10.58 8.65
N ASP A 42 14.46 -11.63 8.25
CA ASP A 42 14.97 -12.99 8.17
C ASP A 42 16.09 -13.13 7.12
N ALA A 43 16.04 -12.30 6.07
CA ALA A 43 17.09 -12.23 5.06
C ALA A 43 18.32 -11.38 5.49
N GLY A 44 18.30 -10.76 6.68
CA GLY A 44 19.38 -9.92 7.19
C GLY A 44 19.56 -8.61 6.41
N LEU A 45 18.50 -8.11 5.76
CA LEU A 45 18.56 -6.88 4.96
C LEU A 45 18.37 -5.62 5.80
N ILE A 46 17.66 -5.71 6.92
CA ILE A 46 17.34 -4.58 7.79
C ILE A 46 17.96 -4.78 9.18
N LYS A 47 18.27 -3.66 9.82
CA LYS A 47 18.75 -3.60 11.20
C LYS A 47 17.78 -2.81 12.09
N PRO A 48 17.76 -3.09 13.41
CA PRO A 48 16.86 -2.40 14.31
C PRO A 48 17.26 -0.92 14.49
N MET A 49 16.26 -0.07 14.63
CA MET A 49 16.41 1.33 15.01
C MET A 49 16.29 1.52 16.52
N ASP A 50 16.93 2.57 17.04
CA ASP A 50 16.86 3.00 18.43
C ASP A 50 15.74 4.02 18.62
N ALA A 51 14.70 3.66 19.38
CA ALA A 51 13.58 4.54 19.71
C ALA A 51 13.98 5.88 20.34
N LYS A 52 15.10 5.91 21.07
CA LYS A 52 15.59 7.13 21.75
C LYS A 52 16.10 8.20 20.79
N ARG A 53 16.33 7.84 19.54
CA ARG A 53 16.75 8.75 18.46
C ARG A 53 15.59 9.24 17.60
N LEU A 54 14.36 8.81 17.92
CA LEU A 54 13.12 9.16 17.21
C LEU A 54 12.29 10.09 18.09
N ASP A 55 12.27 11.38 17.75
CA ASP A 55 11.75 12.46 18.62
C ASP A 55 10.27 12.26 19.01
N ASN A 56 9.42 11.82 18.06
CA ASN A 56 7.97 11.68 18.25
C ASN A 56 7.52 10.20 18.27
N PHE A 57 8.40 9.26 18.53
CA PHE A 57 8.04 7.84 18.51
C PHE A 57 6.95 7.46 19.53
N GLY A 58 6.94 8.14 20.67
CA GLY A 58 5.94 7.93 21.72
C GLY A 58 4.54 8.43 21.36
N ASP A 59 4.42 9.34 20.38
CA ASP A 59 3.17 9.97 19.96
C ASP A 59 2.46 9.14 18.87
N LEU A 60 3.15 8.16 18.29
CA LEU A 60 2.57 7.28 17.28
C LEU A 60 1.36 6.51 17.82
N ASN A 61 0.36 6.32 16.97
CA ASN A 61 -0.79 5.47 17.28
C ASN A 61 -0.31 4.07 17.72
N PRO A 62 -0.60 3.64 18.95
CA PRO A 62 -0.11 2.36 19.47
C PRO A 62 -0.55 1.16 18.61
N GLY A 63 -1.74 1.22 17.99
CA GLY A 63 -2.23 0.15 17.13
C GLY A 63 -1.41 -0.03 15.86
N LEU A 64 -0.71 1.01 15.39
CA LEU A 64 0.22 0.94 14.25
C LEU A 64 1.65 0.71 14.72
N ARG A 65 2.09 1.45 15.76
CA ARG A 65 3.45 1.35 16.30
C ARG A 65 3.79 -0.05 16.76
N ASP A 66 2.86 -0.69 17.48
CA ASP A 66 3.09 -1.97 18.17
C ASP A 66 2.59 -3.17 17.35
N MET A 67 2.44 -3.02 16.03
CA MET A 67 2.07 -4.12 15.14
C MET A 67 3.07 -5.27 15.23
N PRO A 68 2.59 -6.53 15.15
CA PRO A 68 3.45 -7.70 15.15
C PRO A 68 4.56 -7.61 14.08
N GLY A 69 5.81 -7.84 14.48
CA GLY A 69 6.98 -7.78 13.61
C GLY A 69 7.62 -6.38 13.47
N PHE A 70 6.95 -5.30 13.90
CA PHE A 70 7.53 -3.96 13.85
C PHE A 70 8.44 -3.68 15.04
N VAL A 71 8.04 -4.13 16.23
CA VAL A 71 8.77 -3.93 17.47
C VAL A 71 8.96 -5.27 18.19
N GLU A 72 10.19 -5.53 18.64
CA GLU A 72 10.56 -6.68 19.45
C GLU A 72 11.41 -6.21 20.65
N GLY A 73 10.77 -6.08 21.80
CA GLY A 73 11.41 -5.47 22.97
C GLY A 73 11.71 -3.99 22.73
N ASP A 74 12.97 -3.62 22.75
CA ASP A 74 13.48 -2.26 22.46
C ASP A 74 13.93 -2.05 21.00
N LYS A 75 13.79 -3.07 20.16
CA LYS A 75 14.20 -3.06 18.74
C LYS A 75 13.03 -2.68 17.86
N ILE A 76 13.20 -1.63 17.06
CA ILE A 76 12.25 -1.19 16.05
C ILE A 76 12.77 -1.64 14.68
N TRP A 77 12.07 -2.58 14.04
CA TRP A 77 12.41 -3.11 12.72
C TRP A 77 11.78 -2.30 11.59
N MET A 78 10.63 -1.71 11.85
CA MET A 78 9.94 -0.80 10.95
C MET A 78 9.30 0.33 11.75
N LEU A 79 9.53 1.56 11.29
CA LEU A 79 8.86 2.76 11.77
C LEU A 79 7.63 2.99 10.89
N PRO A 80 6.40 2.73 11.37
CA PRO A 80 5.22 2.98 10.57
C PRO A 80 5.08 4.48 10.32
N ILE A 81 4.77 4.85 9.09
CA ILE A 81 4.60 6.25 8.68
C ILE A 81 3.21 6.48 8.12
N ASP A 82 2.87 5.74 7.09
CA ASP A 82 1.64 5.93 6.35
C ASP A 82 0.83 4.64 6.28
N TRP A 83 -0.47 4.82 6.15
CA TRP A 83 -1.40 3.73 5.98
C TRP A 83 -2.57 4.16 5.11
N GLY A 84 -3.20 3.19 4.52
CA GLY A 84 -4.35 3.44 3.68
C GLY A 84 -5.13 2.18 3.37
N ASN A 85 -6.01 2.33 2.40
CA ASN A 85 -6.85 1.25 1.93
C ASN A 85 -6.60 0.99 0.45
N THR A 86 -6.63 -0.28 0.07
CA THR A 86 -6.97 -0.69 -1.27
C THR A 86 -8.42 -1.12 -1.27
N ALA A 87 -9.26 -0.46 -2.04
CA ALA A 87 -10.70 -0.69 -2.03
C ALA A 87 -11.32 -0.51 -3.42
N LEU A 88 -12.55 -0.99 -3.55
CA LEU A 88 -13.37 -0.78 -4.74
C LEU A 88 -13.56 0.72 -4.97
N THR A 89 -13.03 1.21 -6.09
CA THR A 89 -13.14 2.61 -6.52
C THR A 89 -13.83 2.65 -7.87
N TYR A 90 -14.83 3.53 -8.04
CA TYR A 90 -15.64 3.57 -9.23
C TYR A 90 -16.03 4.99 -9.64
N ARG A 91 -16.36 5.17 -10.93
CA ARG A 91 -16.93 6.40 -11.47
C ARG A 91 -18.44 6.41 -11.17
N THR A 92 -18.87 7.37 -10.34
CA THR A 92 -20.26 7.45 -9.86
C THR A 92 -21.25 7.95 -10.90
N ASP A 93 -20.76 8.52 -12.00
CA ASP A 93 -21.55 8.91 -13.15
C ASP A 93 -21.70 7.79 -14.21
N LEU A 94 -20.93 6.71 -14.09
CA LEU A 94 -20.93 5.58 -15.03
C LEU A 94 -21.45 4.29 -14.42
N ILE A 95 -21.41 4.16 -13.09
CA ILE A 95 -21.82 2.95 -12.36
C ILE A 95 -22.72 3.38 -11.19
N ASP A 96 -23.89 2.75 -11.09
CA ASP A 96 -24.77 2.92 -9.93
C ASP A 96 -24.15 2.23 -8.70
N GLU A 97 -24.25 2.85 -7.54
CA GLU A 97 -23.69 2.31 -6.30
C GLU A 97 -24.25 0.93 -5.95
N SER A 98 -25.50 0.64 -6.30
CA SER A 98 -26.13 -0.66 -6.08
C SER A 98 -25.45 -1.81 -6.83
N GLU A 99 -24.66 -1.52 -7.85
CA GLU A 99 -23.96 -2.51 -8.68
C GLU A 99 -22.58 -2.90 -8.12
N VAL A 100 -22.12 -2.16 -7.12
CA VAL A 100 -20.77 -2.31 -6.54
C VAL A 100 -20.83 -2.54 -5.02
N GLN A 101 -21.87 -3.20 -4.54
CA GLN A 101 -22.00 -3.54 -3.12
C GLN A 101 -21.03 -4.64 -2.68
N SER A 102 -20.58 -5.49 -3.60
CA SER A 102 -19.69 -6.62 -3.37
C SER A 102 -18.45 -6.54 -4.27
N LEU A 103 -17.31 -7.03 -3.79
CA LEU A 103 -16.08 -7.20 -4.57
C LEU A 103 -16.24 -8.16 -5.76
N LYS A 104 -17.29 -8.98 -5.76
CA LYS A 104 -17.63 -9.83 -6.91
C LYS A 104 -18.02 -9.02 -8.15
N ALA A 105 -18.27 -7.73 -8.03
CA ALA A 105 -18.44 -6.82 -9.16
C ALA A 105 -17.25 -6.87 -10.13
N PHE A 106 -16.03 -7.08 -9.64
CA PHE A 106 -14.83 -7.18 -10.48
C PHE A 106 -14.91 -8.35 -11.50
N ALA A 107 -15.59 -9.43 -11.16
CA ALA A 107 -15.81 -10.58 -12.04
C ALA A 107 -17.11 -10.49 -12.87
N ASN A 108 -17.93 -9.44 -12.68
CA ASN A 108 -19.19 -9.28 -13.43
C ASN A 108 -18.92 -8.93 -14.90
N PRO A 109 -19.38 -9.74 -15.87
CA PRO A 109 -19.17 -9.49 -17.30
C PRO A 109 -19.70 -8.13 -17.81
N LYS A 110 -20.60 -7.50 -17.06
CA LYS A 110 -21.09 -6.14 -17.37
C LYS A 110 -19.94 -5.13 -17.46
N PHE A 111 -18.88 -5.34 -16.69
CA PHE A 111 -17.72 -4.45 -16.64
C PHE A 111 -16.56 -4.90 -17.53
N GLN A 112 -16.81 -5.76 -18.53
CA GLN A 112 -15.77 -6.24 -19.43
C GLN A 112 -15.04 -5.10 -20.13
N GLY A 113 -13.70 -5.09 -20.01
CA GLY A 113 -12.82 -4.05 -20.55
C GLY A 113 -12.93 -2.69 -19.82
N LYS A 114 -13.54 -2.67 -18.61
CA LYS A 114 -13.73 -1.47 -17.79
C LYS A 114 -13.13 -1.56 -16.39
N VAL A 115 -12.49 -2.68 -16.08
CA VAL A 115 -11.85 -2.96 -14.78
C VAL A 115 -10.36 -2.68 -14.86
N SER A 116 -9.77 -2.20 -13.76
CA SER A 116 -8.31 -2.20 -13.55
C SER A 116 -7.99 -2.60 -12.12
N ILE A 117 -6.94 -3.40 -11.95
CA ILE A 117 -6.37 -3.76 -10.63
C ILE A 117 -4.87 -3.52 -10.67
N GLY A 118 -4.21 -3.46 -9.50
CA GLY A 118 -2.77 -3.26 -9.41
C GLY A 118 -1.97 -4.41 -10.05
N ASP A 119 -0.86 -4.07 -10.69
CA ASP A 119 0.13 -5.03 -11.23
C ASP A 119 1.07 -5.48 -10.11
N ASN A 120 0.50 -5.98 -9.03
CA ASN A 120 1.22 -6.58 -7.92
C ASN A 120 0.42 -7.72 -7.29
N VAL A 121 1.14 -8.71 -6.78
CA VAL A 121 0.54 -9.95 -6.26
C VAL A 121 -0.23 -9.72 -4.96
N ASP A 122 0.24 -8.81 -4.11
CA ASP A 122 -0.33 -8.58 -2.78
C ASP A 122 -1.74 -7.99 -2.89
N ASP A 123 -1.92 -6.92 -3.66
CA ASP A 123 -3.24 -6.30 -3.87
C ASP A 123 -4.19 -7.20 -4.67
N ALA A 124 -3.66 -7.96 -5.65
CA ALA A 124 -4.49 -8.89 -6.43
C ALA A 124 -5.06 -10.01 -5.53
N TYR A 125 -4.21 -10.65 -4.71
CA TYR A 125 -4.68 -11.68 -3.79
C TYR A 125 -5.47 -11.12 -2.62
N ALA A 126 -5.23 -9.88 -2.18
CA ALA A 126 -6.08 -9.21 -1.19
C ALA A 126 -7.53 -9.11 -1.68
N LEU A 127 -7.73 -8.63 -2.92
CA LEU A 127 -9.04 -8.60 -3.57
C LEU A 127 -9.67 -10.00 -3.61
N ALA A 128 -8.91 -10.99 -4.08
CA ALA A 128 -9.43 -12.32 -4.32
C ALA A 128 -9.76 -13.08 -3.04
N PHE A 129 -8.93 -12.98 -2.02
CA PHE A 129 -9.19 -13.58 -0.72
C PHE A 129 -10.44 -12.99 -0.07
N LEU A 130 -10.56 -11.67 -0.05
CA LEU A 130 -11.76 -11.02 0.45
C LEU A 130 -13.00 -11.48 -0.33
N ALA A 131 -12.98 -11.41 -1.66
CA ALA A 131 -14.12 -11.81 -2.51
C ALA A 131 -14.52 -13.29 -2.34
N THR A 132 -13.58 -14.14 -1.91
CA THR A 132 -13.83 -15.58 -1.63
C THR A 132 -14.02 -15.89 -0.14
N GLY A 133 -14.09 -14.87 0.73
CA GLY A 133 -14.41 -15.01 2.15
C GLY A 133 -13.22 -15.38 3.05
N VAL A 134 -11.98 -15.17 2.58
CA VAL A 134 -10.77 -15.40 3.38
C VAL A 134 -10.30 -14.09 3.98
N THR A 135 -10.29 -13.97 5.31
CA THR A 135 -9.88 -12.76 6.04
C THR A 135 -8.57 -12.93 6.84
N ASP A 136 -8.19 -14.16 7.16
CA ASP A 136 -6.87 -14.47 7.77
C ASP A 136 -5.98 -15.13 6.73
N TRP A 137 -5.24 -14.32 6.01
CA TRP A 137 -4.37 -14.76 4.91
C TRP A 137 -3.17 -15.56 5.38
N THR A 138 -2.77 -15.40 6.65
CA THR A 138 -1.63 -16.13 7.24
C THR A 138 -1.90 -17.61 7.41
N LYS A 139 -3.17 -18.01 7.33
CA LYS A 139 -3.65 -19.40 7.48
C LYS A 139 -4.37 -19.91 6.24
N ALA A 140 -4.25 -19.21 5.11
CA ALA A 140 -4.90 -19.62 3.88
C ALA A 140 -4.43 -21.00 3.44
N THR A 141 -5.39 -21.87 3.12
CA THR A 141 -5.16 -23.23 2.63
C THR A 141 -4.95 -23.25 1.11
N ASP A 142 -4.41 -24.34 0.58
CA ASP A 142 -4.23 -24.52 -0.87
C ASP A 142 -5.57 -24.41 -1.62
N ASP A 143 -6.67 -24.94 -1.06
CA ASP A 143 -7.99 -24.80 -1.66
C ASP A 143 -8.49 -23.35 -1.69
N GLN A 144 -8.19 -22.56 -0.66
CA GLN A 144 -8.50 -21.14 -0.62
C GLN A 144 -7.65 -20.34 -1.61
N PHE A 145 -6.35 -20.65 -1.74
CA PHE A 145 -5.50 -20.10 -2.79
C PHE A 145 -6.00 -20.44 -4.19
N LYS A 146 -6.45 -21.68 -4.38
CA LYS A 146 -7.04 -22.09 -5.64
C LYS A 146 -8.31 -21.30 -5.95
N ALA A 147 -9.23 -21.16 -4.98
CA ALA A 147 -10.48 -20.40 -5.16
C ALA A 147 -10.19 -18.92 -5.47
N ALA A 148 -9.24 -18.30 -4.77
CA ALA A 148 -8.79 -16.94 -5.04
C ALA A 148 -8.20 -16.80 -6.45
N SER A 149 -7.35 -17.76 -6.88
CA SER A 149 -6.78 -17.76 -8.22
C SER A 149 -7.83 -17.96 -9.32
N ASP A 150 -8.85 -18.78 -9.08
CA ASP A 150 -9.96 -18.98 -10.02
C ASP A 150 -10.78 -17.69 -10.14
N PHE A 151 -11.06 -17.00 -9.02
CA PHE A 151 -11.70 -15.68 -9.04
C PHE A 151 -10.88 -14.64 -9.82
N LEU A 152 -9.56 -14.57 -9.65
CA LEU A 152 -8.70 -13.66 -10.41
C LEU A 152 -8.72 -13.96 -11.91
N ARG A 153 -8.88 -15.22 -12.33
CA ARG A 153 -9.04 -15.56 -13.75
C ARG A 153 -10.36 -15.04 -14.33
N GLU A 154 -11.43 -15.02 -13.52
CA GLU A 154 -12.70 -14.39 -13.92
C GLU A 154 -12.54 -12.87 -14.01
N VAL A 155 -11.92 -12.22 -13.00
CA VAL A 155 -11.63 -10.78 -13.02
C VAL A 155 -10.79 -10.40 -14.24
N HIS A 156 -9.78 -11.21 -14.60
CA HIS A 156 -8.92 -10.98 -15.77
C HIS A 156 -9.70 -10.79 -17.08
N GLN A 157 -10.85 -11.45 -17.24
CA GLN A 157 -11.69 -11.31 -18.44
C GLN A 157 -12.27 -9.88 -18.58
N ASN A 158 -12.36 -9.14 -17.47
CA ASN A 158 -12.90 -7.79 -17.41
C ASN A 158 -11.81 -6.71 -17.39
N VAL A 159 -10.55 -7.10 -17.12
CA VAL A 159 -9.44 -6.15 -16.97
C VAL A 159 -9.11 -5.48 -18.29
N ARG A 160 -9.05 -4.14 -18.27
CA ARG A 160 -8.57 -3.30 -19.35
C ARG A 160 -7.05 -3.28 -19.40
N PHE A 161 -6.43 -3.03 -18.25
CA PHE A 161 -4.98 -3.10 -17.99
C PHE A 161 -4.70 -3.25 -16.51
N TYR A 162 -3.48 -3.66 -16.17
CA TYR A 162 -2.97 -3.68 -14.80
C TYR A 162 -2.19 -2.40 -14.55
N TRP A 163 -2.59 -1.61 -13.53
CA TRP A 163 -1.94 -0.34 -13.25
C TRP A 163 -0.69 -0.54 -12.37
N GLN A 164 0.34 0.25 -12.62
CA GLN A 164 1.60 0.25 -11.86
C GLN A 164 1.78 1.53 -11.02
N ASP A 165 1.03 2.57 -11.34
CA ASP A 165 1.02 3.83 -10.60
C ASP A 165 -0.37 4.47 -10.59
N GLY A 166 -0.68 5.19 -9.48
CA GLY A 166 -2.00 5.81 -9.30
C GLY A 166 -2.31 6.92 -10.31
N ALA A 167 -1.29 7.57 -10.89
CA ALA A 167 -1.52 8.64 -11.86
C ALA A 167 -2.04 8.08 -13.19
N THR A 168 -1.45 7.00 -13.68
CA THR A 168 -1.93 6.28 -14.86
C THR A 168 -3.35 5.75 -14.67
N LEU A 169 -3.63 5.17 -13.49
CA LEU A 169 -4.98 4.72 -13.17
C LEU A 169 -5.99 5.87 -13.14
N ALA A 170 -5.66 6.97 -12.44
CA ALA A 170 -6.55 8.14 -12.36
C ALA A 170 -6.85 8.72 -13.74
N GLN A 171 -5.86 8.81 -14.64
CA GLN A 171 -6.05 9.27 -16.00
C GLN A 171 -7.01 8.36 -16.80
N ALA A 172 -6.87 7.04 -16.69
CA ALA A 172 -7.75 6.10 -17.35
C ALA A 172 -9.19 6.16 -16.81
N MET A 173 -9.33 6.38 -15.50
CA MET A 173 -10.64 6.60 -14.89
C MET A 173 -11.23 7.96 -15.27
N ALA A 174 -10.44 9.02 -15.33
CA ALA A 174 -10.89 10.35 -15.75
C ALA A 174 -11.52 10.35 -17.15
N THR A 175 -10.90 9.62 -18.08
CA THR A 175 -11.39 9.48 -19.45
C THR A 175 -12.55 8.49 -19.62
N GLY A 176 -12.89 7.71 -18.59
CA GLY A 176 -13.87 6.63 -18.66
C GLY A 176 -13.41 5.37 -19.41
N GLU A 177 -12.11 5.26 -19.67
CA GLU A 177 -11.50 4.03 -20.18
C GLU A 177 -11.66 2.91 -19.15
N VAL A 178 -11.41 3.22 -17.87
CA VAL A 178 -11.71 2.40 -16.70
C VAL A 178 -12.82 3.06 -15.89
N SER A 179 -13.80 2.29 -15.45
CA SER A 179 -14.86 2.77 -14.58
C SER A 179 -14.91 2.11 -13.21
N LEU A 180 -14.23 0.97 -13.05
CA LEU A 180 -14.14 0.20 -11.80
C LEU A 180 -12.68 -0.20 -11.55
N ALA A 181 -12.16 0.11 -10.37
CA ALA A 181 -10.76 -0.20 -10.02
C ALA A 181 -10.62 -0.71 -8.58
N TRP A 182 -9.71 -1.63 -8.37
CA TRP A 182 -9.14 -1.93 -7.06
C TRP A 182 -7.97 -0.98 -6.86
N ALA A 183 -8.16 0.06 -6.05
CA ALA A 183 -7.30 1.24 -6.06
C ALA A 183 -6.97 1.76 -4.66
N TRP A 184 -5.87 2.48 -4.54
CA TRP A 184 -5.46 3.17 -3.31
C TRP A 184 -6.23 4.48 -3.10
N ASN A 185 -6.21 4.97 -1.86
CA ASN A 185 -6.91 6.20 -1.44
C ASN A 185 -6.64 7.43 -2.34
N GLU A 186 -5.42 7.55 -2.88
CA GLU A 186 -5.04 8.71 -3.70
C GLU A 186 -5.86 8.83 -5.00
N THR A 187 -6.27 7.69 -5.57
CA THR A 187 -6.98 7.67 -6.85
C THR A 187 -8.29 8.48 -6.82
N PRO A 188 -9.25 8.20 -5.91
CA PRO A 188 -10.46 9.01 -5.84
C PRO A 188 -10.21 10.45 -5.39
N VAL A 189 -9.21 10.69 -4.52
CA VAL A 189 -8.85 12.05 -4.10
C VAL A 189 -8.39 12.88 -5.29
N ARG A 190 -7.52 12.34 -6.13
CA ARG A 190 -7.05 12.99 -7.35
C ARG A 190 -8.18 13.24 -8.34
N LEU A 191 -9.00 12.23 -8.62
CA LEU A 191 -10.14 12.35 -9.54
C LEU A 191 -11.10 13.45 -9.10
N GLN A 192 -11.44 13.51 -7.81
CA GLN A 192 -12.32 14.53 -7.25
C GLN A 192 -11.70 15.93 -7.33
N ALA A 193 -10.41 16.08 -7.06
CA ALA A 193 -9.69 17.34 -7.19
C ALA A 193 -9.65 17.86 -8.64
N GLU A 194 -9.66 16.96 -9.63
CA GLU A 194 -9.72 17.27 -11.06
C GLU A 194 -11.16 17.42 -11.58
N GLY A 195 -12.18 17.29 -10.71
CA GLY A 195 -13.60 17.48 -11.05
C GLY A 195 -14.26 16.23 -11.65
N HIS A 196 -13.63 15.06 -11.55
CA HIS A 196 -14.22 13.81 -12.01
C HIS A 196 -14.99 13.13 -10.87
N PRO A 197 -16.26 12.73 -11.09
CA PRO A 197 -17.07 12.07 -10.06
C PRO A 197 -16.59 10.63 -9.85
N ALA A 198 -15.94 10.38 -8.71
CA ALA A 198 -15.47 9.07 -8.31
C ALA A 198 -15.67 8.86 -6.81
N ALA A 199 -15.87 7.63 -6.39
CA ALA A 199 -15.95 7.24 -4.99
C ALA A 199 -15.16 5.97 -4.73
N MET A 200 -14.62 5.88 -3.50
CA MET A 200 -14.09 4.65 -2.94
C MET A 200 -15.13 4.04 -2.00
N LYS A 201 -15.57 2.83 -2.30
CA LYS A 201 -16.52 2.12 -1.47
C LYS A 201 -15.77 1.30 -0.42
N ARG A 202 -15.93 1.71 0.85
CA ARG A 202 -15.26 1.08 2.00
C ARG A 202 -16.13 0.08 2.75
N ASP A 203 -17.40 0.03 2.42
CA ASP A 203 -18.44 -0.79 3.05
C ASP A 203 -19.01 -1.84 2.09
N THR A 204 -18.15 -2.42 1.25
CA THR A 204 -18.54 -3.61 0.46
C THR A 204 -18.84 -4.78 1.40
N ASP A 205 -19.65 -5.74 0.94
CA ASP A 205 -20.05 -6.93 1.73
C ASP A 205 -18.85 -7.68 2.30
N GLU A 206 -17.72 -7.70 1.59
CA GLU A 206 -16.50 -8.40 1.98
C GLU A 206 -15.46 -7.49 2.68
N GLY A 207 -15.71 -6.18 2.74
CA GLY A 207 -14.80 -5.20 3.30
C GLY A 207 -13.73 -4.71 2.31
N LEU A 208 -12.57 -4.38 2.83
CA LEU A 208 -11.46 -3.79 2.07
C LEU A 208 -10.10 -4.27 2.60
N SER A 209 -9.04 -4.04 1.83
CA SER A 209 -7.67 -4.24 2.31
C SER A 209 -7.14 -2.98 2.98
N THR A 210 -6.42 -3.15 4.09
CA THR A 210 -5.69 -2.06 4.76
C THR A 210 -4.21 -2.40 4.74
N TRP A 211 -3.39 -1.45 4.33
CA TRP A 211 -1.94 -1.56 4.34
C TRP A 211 -1.32 -0.52 5.27
N VAL A 212 -0.18 -0.86 5.84
CA VAL A 212 0.66 0.02 6.67
C VAL A 212 2.06 -0.05 6.13
N CYS A 213 2.62 1.08 5.74
CA CYS A 213 3.97 1.19 5.22
C CYS A 213 4.81 2.12 6.11
N GLY A 214 6.12 2.09 5.94
CA GLY A 214 7.00 2.92 6.73
C GLY A 214 8.46 2.62 6.47
N TYR A 215 9.35 3.18 7.27
CA TYR A 215 10.78 3.06 7.03
C TYR A 215 11.42 1.95 7.86
N SER A 216 12.25 1.16 7.20
CA SER A 216 13.23 0.25 7.83
C SER A 216 14.64 0.74 7.55
N MET A 217 15.53 0.60 8.54
CA MET A 217 16.94 0.93 8.39
C MET A 217 17.67 -0.26 7.77
N MET A 218 18.43 0.00 6.71
CA MET A 218 19.12 -1.05 5.96
C MET A 218 20.43 -1.46 6.63
N GLU A 219 20.73 -2.76 6.66
CA GLU A 219 21.97 -3.29 7.21
C GLU A 219 23.21 -2.82 6.43
N ASN A 220 23.10 -2.72 5.10
CA ASN A 220 24.19 -2.37 4.21
C ASN A 220 24.25 -0.87 3.85
N GLY A 221 23.56 0.01 4.60
CA GLY A 221 23.60 1.45 4.38
C GLY A 221 25.02 2.00 4.45
N GLY A 222 25.40 2.76 3.43
CA GLY A 222 26.74 3.37 3.33
C GLY A 222 26.80 4.84 3.71
N GLY A 223 25.66 5.43 4.06
CA GLY A 223 25.53 6.85 4.40
C GLY A 223 25.67 7.13 5.90
N SER A 224 25.25 8.32 6.28
CA SER A 224 25.29 8.75 7.68
C SER A 224 24.01 8.34 8.40
N GLU A 225 24.16 7.51 9.42
CA GLU A 225 23.03 7.08 10.26
C GLU A 225 22.35 8.26 10.97
N ASP A 226 23.11 9.31 11.38
CA ASP A 226 22.51 10.52 11.94
C ASP A 226 21.61 11.25 10.95
N LYS A 227 21.97 11.28 9.67
CA LYS A 227 21.12 11.84 8.62
C LYS A 227 19.88 10.98 8.35
N ALA A 228 20.03 9.66 8.44
CA ALA A 228 18.89 8.75 8.32
C ALA A 228 17.87 9.00 9.46
N TYR A 229 18.30 9.11 10.70
CA TYR A 229 17.43 9.48 11.83
C TYR A 229 16.82 10.87 11.68
N ALA A 230 17.58 11.86 11.22
CA ALA A 230 17.03 13.19 10.96
C ALA A 230 15.95 13.18 9.87
N PHE A 231 16.11 12.32 8.87
CA PHE A 231 15.09 12.10 7.83
C PHE A 231 13.83 11.44 8.42
N LEU A 232 14.00 10.39 9.24
CA LEU A 232 12.89 9.72 9.92
C LEU A 232 12.11 10.68 10.84
N ASN A 233 12.82 11.51 11.61
CA ASN A 233 12.19 12.52 12.48
C ASN A 233 11.42 13.58 11.68
N ALA A 234 11.88 13.94 10.49
CA ALA A 234 11.12 14.82 9.59
C ALA A 234 9.81 14.16 9.13
N TRP A 235 9.83 12.85 8.85
CA TRP A 235 8.63 12.09 8.50
C TRP A 235 7.64 11.97 9.65
N LEU A 236 8.11 11.88 10.90
CA LEU A 236 7.26 11.83 12.09
C LEU A 236 6.64 13.19 12.47
N SER A 237 6.92 14.25 11.73
CA SER A 237 6.42 15.58 12.05
C SER A 237 4.94 15.75 11.68
N GLU A 238 4.23 16.57 12.45
CA GLU A 238 2.85 17.00 12.14
C GLU A 238 2.73 17.63 10.74
N GLN A 239 3.75 18.34 10.28
CA GLN A 239 3.77 18.91 8.94
C GLN A 239 3.69 17.84 7.85
N THR A 240 4.42 16.74 8.01
CA THR A 240 4.37 15.61 7.06
C THR A 240 3.03 14.89 7.16
N ALA A 241 2.51 14.68 8.37
CA ALA A 241 1.19 14.08 8.57
C ALA A 241 0.10 14.87 7.85
N ASN A 242 0.06 16.18 8.04
CA ASN A 242 -0.88 17.07 7.34
C ASN A 242 -0.74 17.00 5.81
N TYR A 243 0.49 16.91 5.31
CA TYR A 243 0.72 16.78 3.87
C TYR A 243 0.18 15.45 3.32
N LEU A 244 0.48 14.32 3.95
CA LEU A 244 0.00 13.01 3.51
C LEU A 244 -1.52 12.92 3.50
N VAL A 245 -2.18 13.38 4.56
CA VAL A 245 -3.63 13.36 4.66
C VAL A 245 -4.28 14.24 3.57
N ASN A 246 -3.80 15.46 3.39
CA ASN A 246 -4.45 16.43 2.50
C ASN A 246 -4.11 16.23 1.01
N ALA A 247 -2.87 15.81 0.70
CA ALA A 247 -2.41 15.68 -0.69
C ALA A 247 -2.66 14.28 -1.27
N TRP A 248 -2.63 13.24 -0.42
CA TRP A 248 -2.69 11.84 -0.85
C TRP A 248 -3.91 11.08 -0.33
N GLY A 249 -4.61 11.63 0.67
CA GLY A 249 -5.70 10.92 1.33
C GLY A 249 -5.25 9.72 2.16
N TYR A 250 -3.95 9.61 2.44
CA TYR A 250 -3.39 8.56 3.30
C TYR A 250 -3.48 8.95 4.76
N GLY A 251 -3.60 7.96 5.65
CA GLY A 251 -3.41 8.17 7.07
C GLY A 251 -1.93 8.31 7.42
N HIS A 252 -1.64 8.97 8.52
CA HIS A 252 -0.30 9.02 9.13
C HIS A 252 -0.32 8.33 10.48
N SER A 253 0.81 7.79 10.90
CA SER A 253 0.92 7.05 12.15
C SER A 253 0.95 7.92 13.41
N ASN A 254 1.17 9.21 13.26
CA ASN A 254 1.13 10.20 14.36
C ASN A 254 -0.21 10.91 14.41
#